data_1c82dedccff4f44d0194913e39b1cda4
#
_entry.id   1c82dedccff4f44d0194913e39b1cda4
#
_cell.length_a   1.000
_cell.length_b   1.000
_cell.length_c   1.000
_cell.angle_alpha   90.00
_cell.angle_beta   90.00
_cell.angle_gamma   90.00
#
_symmetry.space_group_name_H-M   'P 1'
#
loop_
_entity.id
_entity.type
_entity.pdbx_description
1 polymer ?
#
loop_
_entity_poly.entity_id
_entity_poly.type
_entity_poly.pdbx_seq_one_letter_code
_entity_poly.pdbx_strand_id
1 'polypeptide(L)'
;MRRLADMPIWFRLTGAIWLMLILAWNTMIIWETRVSRNTAIEQAKDFASTINEMTMAGLTGMMITGTVDQRDVFLDQIKELSSVRDLKVIRGEATARLYGPGTATETATDEAERGVLAGGEAVIRVERDARYGEHLRVVMPSRASANYLGKDCLLCHMVPEGTVLGAVSMRISLDQVNEAVDSFRNQIFLFAILVSIPLLGFVVLFVRSFVSRPLANMSDSLA
;
A
#
# COMPACT_ATOMS: atom_id res chain seq x y z
N MET A 1 -29.76 -40.14 -0.88
CA MET A 1 -29.51 -38.81 -1.45
C MET A 1 -30.70 -38.46 -2.33
N ARG A 2 -31.59 -37.54 -1.92
CA ARG A 2 -32.66 -37.04 -2.79
C ARG A 2 -32.01 -36.35 -3.97
N ARG A 3 -32.35 -36.77 -5.19
CA ARG A 3 -31.80 -36.15 -6.41
C ARG A 3 -32.28 -34.69 -6.45
N LEU A 4 -31.44 -33.77 -6.87
CA LEU A 4 -31.78 -32.35 -7.09
C LEU A 4 -33.05 -32.21 -7.99
N ALA A 5 -33.37 -33.24 -8.77
CA ALA A 5 -34.56 -33.31 -9.58
C ALA A 5 -35.89 -33.39 -8.82
N ASP A 6 -35.87 -33.86 -7.55
CA ASP A 6 -37.08 -34.05 -6.74
C ASP A 6 -37.43 -32.81 -5.91
N MET A 7 -36.61 -31.75 -5.97
CA MET A 7 -36.86 -30.51 -5.25
C MET A 7 -37.84 -29.60 -6.01
N PRO A 8 -38.73 -28.89 -5.30
CA PRO A 8 -39.68 -27.96 -5.95
C PRO A 8 -38.96 -26.87 -6.73
N ILE A 9 -39.54 -26.44 -7.84
CA ILE A 9 -38.96 -25.50 -8.81
C ILE A 9 -38.52 -24.20 -8.11
N TRP A 10 -39.32 -23.70 -7.16
CA TRP A 10 -39.01 -22.48 -6.42
C TRP A 10 -37.69 -22.59 -5.61
N PHE A 11 -37.41 -23.77 -5.04
CA PHE A 11 -36.18 -24.02 -4.29
C PHE A 11 -34.95 -24.03 -5.18
N ARG A 12 -35.05 -24.61 -6.37
CA ARG A 12 -33.96 -24.63 -7.36
C ARG A 12 -33.66 -23.21 -7.86
N LEU A 13 -34.69 -22.42 -8.15
CA LEU A 13 -34.55 -21.07 -8.68
C LEU A 13 -33.95 -20.12 -7.64
N THR A 14 -34.47 -20.16 -6.42
CA THR A 14 -33.93 -19.35 -5.31
C THR A 14 -32.50 -19.77 -4.94
N GLY A 15 -32.21 -21.06 -4.96
CA GLY A 15 -30.87 -21.58 -4.71
C GLY A 15 -29.86 -21.15 -5.77
N ALA A 16 -30.25 -21.16 -7.05
CA ALA A 16 -29.40 -20.67 -8.15
C ALA A 16 -29.12 -19.16 -8.03
N ILE A 17 -30.14 -18.36 -7.72
CA ILE A 17 -29.99 -16.90 -7.52
C ILE A 17 -29.06 -16.64 -6.32
N TRP A 18 -29.24 -17.38 -5.24
CA TRP A 18 -28.38 -17.24 -4.05
C TRP A 18 -26.91 -17.57 -4.33
N LEU A 19 -26.67 -18.67 -5.08
CA LEU A 19 -25.34 -19.03 -5.49
C LEU A 19 -24.68 -17.93 -6.34
N MET A 20 -25.43 -17.38 -7.31
CA MET A 20 -24.95 -16.27 -8.15
C MET A 20 -24.62 -15.03 -7.32
N LEU A 21 -25.47 -14.66 -6.33
CA LEU A 21 -25.21 -13.53 -5.44
C LEU A 21 -23.95 -13.74 -4.60
N ILE A 22 -23.78 -14.94 -4.03
CA ILE A 22 -22.57 -15.27 -3.25
C ILE A 22 -21.33 -15.16 -4.14
N LEU A 23 -21.35 -15.70 -5.34
CA LEU A 23 -20.23 -15.61 -6.28
C LEU A 23 -19.94 -14.14 -6.67
N ALA A 24 -20.97 -13.35 -6.95
CA ALA A 24 -20.84 -11.95 -7.33
C ALA A 24 -20.20 -11.13 -6.18
N TRP A 25 -20.72 -11.30 -4.95
CA TRP A 25 -20.16 -10.60 -3.77
C TRP A 25 -18.73 -11.03 -3.47
N ASN A 26 -18.41 -12.33 -3.52
CA ASN A 26 -17.04 -12.80 -3.31
C ASN A 26 -16.08 -12.22 -4.36
N THR A 27 -16.47 -12.22 -5.63
CA THR A 27 -15.67 -11.65 -6.71
C THR A 27 -15.45 -10.16 -6.49
N MET A 28 -16.50 -9.42 -6.14
CA MET A 28 -16.44 -7.98 -5.84
C MET A 28 -15.52 -7.69 -4.66
N ILE A 29 -15.65 -8.43 -3.55
CA ILE A 29 -14.81 -8.24 -2.34
C ILE A 29 -13.34 -8.49 -2.67
N ILE A 30 -13.03 -9.57 -3.40
CA ILE A 30 -11.65 -9.89 -3.79
C ILE A 30 -11.07 -8.80 -4.70
N TRP A 31 -11.84 -8.36 -5.68
CA TRP A 31 -11.43 -7.32 -6.62
C TRP A 31 -11.16 -6.00 -5.89
N GLU A 32 -12.12 -5.52 -5.11
CA GLU A 32 -12.04 -4.24 -4.41
C GLU A 32 -10.91 -4.22 -3.38
N THR A 33 -10.73 -5.32 -2.62
CA THR A 33 -9.63 -5.44 -1.66
C THR A 33 -8.26 -5.32 -2.35
N ARG A 34 -8.10 -5.92 -3.54
CA ARG A 34 -6.84 -5.81 -4.32
C ARG A 34 -6.61 -4.40 -4.84
N VAL A 35 -7.65 -3.78 -5.40
CA VAL A 35 -7.57 -2.41 -5.94
C VAL A 35 -7.26 -1.42 -4.82
N SER A 36 -7.99 -1.49 -3.72
CA SER A 36 -7.80 -0.61 -2.56
C SER A 36 -6.38 -0.74 -1.99
N ARG A 37 -5.89 -1.98 -1.83
CA ARG A 37 -4.53 -2.22 -1.34
C ARG A 37 -3.46 -1.66 -2.28
N ASN A 38 -3.60 -1.87 -3.57
CA ASN A 38 -2.63 -1.34 -4.55
C ASN A 38 -2.62 0.18 -4.54
N THR A 39 -3.80 0.82 -4.51
CA THR A 39 -3.91 2.28 -4.42
C THR A 39 -3.24 2.82 -3.15
N ALA A 40 -3.44 2.16 -2.02
CA ALA A 40 -2.86 2.57 -0.76
C ALA A 40 -1.32 2.37 -0.73
N ILE A 41 -0.79 1.32 -1.39
CA ILE A 41 0.66 1.15 -1.56
C ILE A 41 1.24 2.25 -2.44
N GLU A 42 0.57 2.65 -3.54
CA GLU A 42 1.01 3.76 -4.37
C GLU A 42 1.03 5.08 -3.57
N GLN A 43 0.00 5.35 -2.77
CA GLN A 43 -0.01 6.52 -1.87
C GLN A 43 1.15 6.48 -0.85
N ALA A 44 1.50 5.30 -0.33
CA ALA A 44 2.65 5.16 0.55
C ALA A 44 3.99 5.43 -0.18
N LYS A 45 4.10 5.09 -1.46
CA LYS A 45 5.26 5.42 -2.30
C LYS A 45 5.36 6.92 -2.53
N ASP A 46 4.25 7.59 -2.86
CA ASP A 46 4.21 9.04 -3.05
C ASP A 46 4.58 9.78 -1.76
N PHE A 47 4.06 9.29 -0.63
CA PHE A 47 4.44 9.81 0.69
C PHE A 47 5.94 9.65 0.96
N ALA A 48 6.51 8.47 0.67
CA ALA A 48 7.94 8.22 0.84
C ALA A 48 8.80 9.14 -0.07
N SER A 49 8.35 9.39 -1.30
CA SER A 49 9.01 10.35 -2.20
C SER A 49 9.01 11.76 -1.62
N THR A 50 7.86 12.20 -1.10
CA THR A 50 7.72 13.50 -0.45
C THR A 50 8.63 13.62 0.78
N ILE A 51 8.68 12.60 1.64
CA ILE A 51 9.59 12.57 2.79
C ILE A 51 11.06 12.62 2.34
N ASN A 52 11.42 11.90 1.28
CA ASN A 52 12.77 11.96 0.71
C ASN A 52 13.13 13.38 0.25
N GLU A 53 12.25 14.03 -0.51
CA GLU A 53 12.47 15.40 -1.00
C GLU A 53 12.58 16.41 0.15
N MET A 54 11.69 16.32 1.15
CA MET A 54 11.73 17.18 2.33
C MET A 54 13.01 16.96 3.16
N THR A 55 13.41 15.69 3.34
CA THR A 55 14.65 15.35 4.03
C THR A 55 15.86 15.94 3.33
N MET A 56 15.92 15.77 2.01
CA MET A 56 17.03 16.31 1.22
C MET A 56 17.01 17.83 1.14
N ALA A 57 15.85 18.48 1.08
CA ALA A 57 15.74 19.93 1.12
C ALA A 57 16.24 20.49 2.47
N GLY A 58 15.83 19.86 3.58
CA GLY A 58 16.30 20.23 4.92
C GLY A 58 17.81 20.06 5.07
N LEU A 59 18.35 18.91 4.66
CA LEU A 59 19.79 18.65 4.70
C LEU A 59 20.57 19.63 3.81
N THR A 60 20.09 19.92 2.61
CA THR A 60 20.70 20.91 1.72
C THR A 60 20.72 22.29 2.38
N GLY A 61 19.62 22.70 3.02
CA GLY A 61 19.58 23.93 3.81
C GLY A 61 20.64 23.97 4.91
N MET A 62 20.79 22.87 5.65
CA MET A 62 21.80 22.74 6.72
C MET A 62 23.24 22.78 6.16
N MET A 63 23.49 22.17 4.99
CA MET A 63 24.79 22.23 4.31
C MET A 63 25.14 23.68 3.94
N ILE A 64 24.18 24.44 3.38
CA ILE A 64 24.37 25.83 2.98
C ILE A 64 24.60 26.74 4.19
N THR A 65 23.94 26.49 5.31
CA THR A 65 24.05 27.30 6.53
C THR A 65 25.20 26.86 7.46
N GLY A 66 25.89 25.76 7.13
CA GLY A 66 26.97 25.21 7.94
C GLY A 66 26.50 24.53 9.24
N THR A 67 25.24 24.10 9.32
CA THR A 67 24.63 23.48 10.51
C THR A 67 24.37 21.99 10.34
N VAL A 68 25.03 21.33 9.39
CA VAL A 68 24.83 19.91 9.06
C VAL A 68 25.17 18.94 10.21
N ASP A 69 25.95 19.37 11.17
CA ASP A 69 26.23 18.67 12.44
C ASP A 69 24.98 18.48 13.31
N GLN A 70 23.95 19.31 13.13
CA GLN A 70 22.67 19.22 13.84
C GLN A 70 21.64 18.32 13.11
N ARG A 71 22.02 17.68 12.01
CA ARG A 71 21.09 16.86 11.18
C ARG A 71 20.39 15.75 11.96
N ASP A 72 21.04 15.19 12.99
CA ASP A 72 20.45 14.09 13.76
C ASP A 72 19.17 14.53 14.47
N VAL A 73 19.13 15.78 15.00
CA VAL A 73 17.92 16.35 15.60
C VAL A 73 16.79 16.44 14.57
N PHE A 74 17.09 16.87 13.36
CA PHE A 74 16.11 16.96 12.28
C PHE A 74 15.61 15.59 11.82
N LEU A 75 16.52 14.63 11.64
CA LEU A 75 16.17 13.27 11.24
C LEU A 75 15.34 12.55 12.30
N ASP A 76 15.66 12.76 13.58
CA ASP A 76 14.91 12.18 14.70
C ASP A 76 13.48 12.73 14.74
N GLN A 77 13.27 14.01 14.46
CA GLN A 77 11.91 14.57 14.34
C GLN A 77 11.10 13.92 13.21
N ILE A 78 11.73 13.59 12.08
CA ILE A 78 11.04 12.88 10.99
C ILE A 78 10.68 11.44 11.41
N LYS A 79 11.52 10.77 12.18
CA LYS A 79 11.25 9.42 12.70
C LYS A 79 10.06 9.36 13.67
N GLU A 80 9.73 10.48 14.34
CA GLU A 80 8.55 10.57 15.20
C GLU A 80 7.22 10.63 14.42
N LEU A 81 7.25 10.78 13.09
CA LEU A 81 6.03 10.69 12.28
C LEU A 81 5.46 9.28 12.35
N SER A 82 4.17 9.17 12.65
CA SER A 82 3.49 7.88 12.88
C SER A 82 3.64 6.87 11.73
N SER A 83 3.78 7.36 10.51
CA SER A 83 3.96 6.52 9.31
C SER A 83 5.42 6.14 9.05
N VAL A 84 6.40 6.73 9.75
CA VAL A 84 7.82 6.46 9.56
C VAL A 84 8.30 5.51 10.65
N ARG A 85 8.70 4.30 10.27
CA ARG A 85 9.24 3.29 11.20
C ARG A 85 10.75 3.42 11.40
N ASP A 86 11.43 3.89 10.38
CA ASP A 86 12.88 4.09 10.39
C ASP A 86 13.25 5.05 9.27
N LEU A 87 14.26 5.89 9.51
CA LEU A 87 14.82 6.80 8.50
C LEU A 87 16.30 7.03 8.81
N LYS A 88 17.14 6.88 7.80
CA LYS A 88 18.55 7.27 7.89
C LYS A 88 19.04 7.82 6.56
N VAL A 89 20.03 8.67 6.63
CA VAL A 89 20.74 9.19 5.46
C VAL A 89 22.10 8.54 5.42
N ILE A 90 22.39 7.87 4.32
CA ILE A 90 23.61 7.10 4.14
C ILE A 90 24.56 7.90 3.27
N ARG A 91 25.80 8.01 3.71
CA ARG A 91 26.84 8.74 3.00
C ARG A 91 27.41 7.89 1.86
N GLY A 92 27.45 8.44 0.64
CA GLY A 92 28.10 7.82 -0.50
C GLY A 92 29.61 8.04 -0.49
N GLU A 93 30.32 7.24 -1.28
CA GLU A 93 31.78 7.29 -1.34
C GLU A 93 32.31 8.68 -1.78
N ALA A 94 31.66 9.30 -2.76
CA ALA A 94 32.04 10.63 -3.24
C ALA A 94 31.98 11.69 -2.12
N THR A 95 30.95 11.65 -1.29
CA THR A 95 30.80 12.54 -0.14
C THR A 95 31.79 12.18 0.97
N ALA A 96 32.02 10.89 1.21
CA ALA A 96 32.95 10.42 2.23
C ALA A 96 34.42 10.83 1.92
N ARG A 97 34.80 10.89 0.65
CA ARG A 97 36.14 11.35 0.21
C ARG A 97 36.39 12.84 0.51
N LEU A 98 35.32 13.67 0.40
CA LEU A 98 35.45 15.13 0.61
C LEU A 98 35.26 15.53 2.07
N TYR A 99 34.35 14.90 2.77
CA TYR A 99 33.89 15.32 4.10
C TYR A 99 34.13 14.26 5.19
N GLY A 100 34.88 13.20 4.87
CA GLY A 100 35.16 12.11 5.80
C GLY A 100 34.07 11.01 5.83
N PRO A 101 34.36 9.86 6.48
CA PRO A 101 33.53 8.66 6.42
C PRO A 101 32.15 8.79 7.09
N GLY A 102 31.94 9.84 7.87
CA GLY A 102 30.72 10.03 8.62
C GLY A 102 30.63 9.18 9.89
N THR A 103 29.43 9.05 10.43
CA THR A 103 29.14 8.26 11.63
C THR A 103 28.70 6.84 11.28
N ALA A 104 28.64 5.95 12.27
CA ALA A 104 28.17 4.58 12.08
C ALA A 104 26.70 4.53 11.57
N THR A 105 25.89 5.51 11.89
CA THR A 105 24.49 5.62 11.43
C THR A 105 24.37 5.99 9.94
N GLU A 106 25.43 6.58 9.37
CA GLU A 106 25.50 6.99 7.96
C GLU A 106 26.05 5.89 7.04
N THR A 107 26.28 4.69 7.54
CA THR A 107 26.82 3.57 6.77
C THR A 107 25.72 2.64 6.26
N ALA A 108 25.96 2.02 5.10
CA ALA A 108 25.05 1.01 4.55
C ALA A 108 25.10 -0.27 5.40
N THR A 109 23.94 -0.75 5.84
CA THR A 109 23.83 -1.94 6.70
C THR A 109 23.29 -3.16 5.95
N ASP A 110 22.58 -2.97 4.85
CA ASP A 110 21.98 -4.04 4.06
C ASP A 110 22.40 -3.99 2.57
N GLU A 111 22.02 -5.02 1.82
CA GLU A 111 22.36 -5.15 0.41
C GLU A 111 21.67 -4.12 -0.47
N ALA A 112 20.41 -3.76 -0.15
CA ALA A 112 19.65 -2.75 -0.90
C ALA A 112 20.36 -1.38 -0.82
N GLU A 113 20.81 -1.00 0.37
CA GLU A 113 21.55 0.25 0.58
C GLU A 113 22.89 0.25 -0.16
N ARG A 114 23.65 -0.86 -0.07
CA ARG A 114 24.92 -0.99 -0.80
C ARG A 114 24.72 -0.93 -2.32
N GLY A 115 23.68 -1.62 -2.83
CA GLY A 115 23.37 -1.61 -4.25
C GLY A 115 23.01 -0.23 -4.77
N VAL A 116 22.19 0.52 -4.04
CA VAL A 116 21.84 1.90 -4.39
C VAL A 116 23.05 2.83 -4.37
N LEU A 117 23.90 2.72 -3.35
CA LEU A 117 25.13 3.54 -3.27
C LEU A 117 26.16 3.22 -4.38
N ALA A 118 26.19 1.98 -4.86
CA ALA A 118 27.04 1.57 -5.99
C ALA A 118 26.54 2.12 -7.36
N GLY A 119 25.56 3.02 -7.38
CA GLY A 119 25.02 3.64 -8.58
C GLY A 119 23.72 2.97 -9.08
N GLY A 120 23.14 2.06 -8.28
CA GLY A 120 21.88 1.38 -8.59
C GLY A 120 20.67 2.32 -8.61
N GLU A 121 19.58 1.78 -9.10
CA GLU A 121 18.27 2.44 -9.09
C GLU A 121 17.67 2.44 -7.68
N ALA A 122 16.65 3.30 -7.45
CA ALA A 122 15.91 3.32 -6.20
C ALA A 122 15.25 1.97 -5.93
N VAL A 123 15.32 1.50 -4.69
CA VAL A 123 14.62 0.30 -4.22
C VAL A 123 13.37 0.71 -3.50
N ILE A 124 12.21 0.29 -4.03
CA ILE A 124 10.89 0.52 -3.41
C ILE A 124 10.12 -0.80 -3.47
N ARG A 125 9.94 -1.45 -2.32
CA ARG A 125 9.24 -2.74 -2.25
C ARG A 125 8.57 -2.96 -0.89
N VAL A 126 7.50 -3.73 -0.89
CA VAL A 126 6.87 -4.15 0.37
C VAL A 126 7.69 -5.28 0.98
N GLU A 127 8.06 -5.12 2.24
CA GLU A 127 8.77 -6.12 3.04
C GLU A 127 7.99 -6.40 4.33
N ARG A 128 8.27 -7.56 4.93
CA ARG A 128 7.74 -7.90 6.25
C ARG A 128 8.85 -8.53 7.07
N ASP A 129 9.09 -7.97 8.24
CA ASP A 129 10.02 -8.52 9.20
C ASP A 129 9.46 -8.49 10.64
N ALA A 130 10.17 -9.14 11.56
CA ALA A 130 9.72 -9.24 12.96
C ALA A 130 9.82 -7.92 13.74
N ARG A 131 10.68 -6.99 13.29
CA ARG A 131 10.94 -5.73 14.00
C ARG A 131 9.96 -4.63 13.60
N TYR A 132 9.67 -4.52 12.29
CA TYR A 132 8.90 -3.42 11.72
C TYR A 132 7.52 -3.84 11.21
N GLY A 133 7.19 -5.13 11.23
CA GLY A 133 5.96 -5.65 10.63
C GLY A 133 5.96 -5.54 9.10
N GLU A 134 4.81 -5.36 8.50
CA GLU A 134 4.69 -5.08 7.07
C GLU A 134 4.93 -3.59 6.81
N HIS A 135 5.89 -3.30 5.95
CA HIS A 135 6.32 -1.94 5.67
C HIS A 135 6.77 -1.77 4.22
N LEU A 136 6.73 -0.55 3.73
CA LEU A 136 7.35 -0.18 2.46
C LEU A 136 8.83 0.13 2.73
N ARG A 137 9.71 -0.72 2.21
CA ARG A 137 11.17 -0.49 2.21
C ARG A 137 11.51 0.44 1.07
N VAL A 138 12.13 1.57 1.39
CA VAL A 138 12.50 2.60 0.40
C VAL A 138 13.97 2.95 0.60
N VAL A 139 14.75 2.89 -0.48
CA VAL A 139 16.11 3.41 -0.53
C VAL A 139 16.25 4.23 -1.81
N MET A 140 16.40 5.53 -1.68
CA MET A 140 16.49 6.47 -2.80
C MET A 140 17.88 7.08 -2.88
N PRO A 141 18.56 7.01 -4.05
CA PRO A 141 19.86 7.64 -4.23
C PRO A 141 19.72 9.17 -4.29
N SER A 142 20.61 9.87 -3.60
CA SER A 142 20.79 11.31 -3.74
C SER A 142 21.89 11.56 -4.74
N ARG A 143 21.52 12.00 -5.94
CA ARG A 143 22.47 12.23 -7.04
C ARG A 143 22.83 13.70 -7.13
N ALA A 144 24.10 13.97 -7.43
CA ALA A 144 24.59 15.32 -7.71
C ALA A 144 23.87 15.89 -8.94
N SER A 145 23.32 17.07 -8.80
CA SER A 145 22.63 17.79 -9.90
C SER A 145 22.94 19.28 -9.83
N ALA A 146 23.05 19.91 -11.00
CA ALA A 146 23.17 21.35 -11.11
C ALA A 146 21.89 22.10 -10.68
N ASN A 147 20.76 21.38 -10.63
CA ASN A 147 19.48 21.95 -10.17
C ASN A 147 18.65 20.91 -9.39
N TYR A 148 18.97 20.71 -8.15
CA TYR A 148 18.18 19.90 -7.23
C TYR A 148 17.37 20.80 -6.30
N LEU A 149 16.05 20.84 -6.48
CA LEU A 149 15.14 21.72 -5.73
C LEU A 149 15.61 23.18 -5.70
N GLY A 150 16.11 23.66 -6.85
CA GLY A 150 16.60 25.02 -7.01
C GLY A 150 18.01 25.28 -6.44
N LYS A 151 18.77 24.24 -6.11
CA LYS A 151 20.14 24.32 -5.60
C LYS A 151 21.10 23.52 -6.45
N ASP A 152 22.33 24.03 -6.58
CA ASP A 152 23.41 23.37 -7.31
C ASP A 152 24.29 22.56 -6.33
N CYS A 153 24.20 21.23 -6.44
CA CYS A 153 24.99 20.32 -5.62
C CYS A 153 26.47 20.29 -6.03
N LEU A 154 26.75 20.61 -7.31
CA LEU A 154 28.10 20.49 -7.89
C LEU A 154 29.07 21.54 -7.34
N LEU A 155 28.55 22.69 -6.90
CA LEU A 155 29.36 23.77 -6.33
C LEU A 155 30.08 23.32 -5.04
N CYS A 156 29.46 22.47 -4.23
CA CYS A 156 30.03 22.02 -2.97
C CYS A 156 30.68 20.64 -3.08
N HIS A 157 30.10 19.73 -3.90
CA HIS A 157 30.58 18.35 -3.98
C HIS A 157 31.69 18.13 -5.05
N MET A 158 31.84 19.04 -6.02
CA MET A 158 32.88 19.00 -7.08
C MET A 158 33.01 17.64 -7.77
N VAL A 159 31.89 17.03 -8.12
CA VAL A 159 31.80 15.74 -8.80
C VAL A 159 31.00 15.87 -10.10
N PRO A 160 31.12 14.92 -11.04
CA PRO A 160 30.26 14.89 -12.22
C PRO A 160 28.78 14.82 -11.85
N GLU A 161 27.93 15.46 -12.66
CA GLU A 161 26.48 15.35 -12.51
C GLU A 161 26.03 13.89 -12.57
N GLY A 162 25.02 13.53 -11.76
CA GLY A 162 24.52 12.16 -11.62
C GLY A 162 25.32 11.27 -10.67
N THR A 163 26.47 11.73 -10.15
CA THR A 163 27.23 10.98 -9.14
C THR A 163 26.38 10.76 -7.88
N VAL A 164 26.38 9.54 -7.34
CA VAL A 164 25.66 9.21 -6.10
C VAL A 164 26.42 9.82 -4.91
N LEU A 165 25.84 10.83 -4.29
CA LEU A 165 26.38 11.50 -3.09
C LEU A 165 26.03 10.75 -1.81
N GLY A 166 24.94 10.02 -1.81
CA GLY A 166 24.41 9.29 -0.70
C GLY A 166 23.06 8.64 -1.04
N ALA A 167 22.37 8.17 -0.04
CA ALA A 167 21.01 7.67 -0.19
C ALA A 167 20.18 7.95 1.06
N VAL A 168 18.88 8.18 0.88
CA VAL A 168 17.90 8.17 1.97
C VAL A 168 17.29 6.79 2.04
N SER A 169 17.42 6.15 3.18
CA SER A 169 16.89 4.81 3.47
C SER A 169 15.80 4.94 4.51
N MET A 170 14.59 4.49 4.19
CA MET A 170 13.45 4.60 5.09
C MET A 170 12.54 3.37 5.06
N ARG A 171 11.78 3.21 6.12
CA ARG A 171 10.71 2.21 6.26
C ARG A 171 9.41 2.92 6.60
N ILE A 172 8.43 2.83 5.70
CA ILE A 172 7.11 3.43 5.89
C ILE A 172 6.15 2.35 6.35
N SER A 173 5.44 2.60 7.45
CA SER A 173 4.43 1.68 7.98
C SER A 173 3.29 1.49 6.99
N LEU A 174 2.85 0.25 6.82
CA LEU A 174 1.63 -0.09 6.09
C LEU A 174 0.47 -0.46 7.03
N ASP A 175 0.61 -0.24 8.34
CA ASP A 175 -0.44 -0.60 9.31
C ASP A 175 -1.73 0.16 9.03
N GLN A 176 -1.67 1.47 8.82
CA GLN A 176 -2.84 2.29 8.46
C GLN A 176 -3.48 1.84 7.15
N VAL A 177 -2.66 1.41 6.18
CA VAL A 177 -3.13 0.82 4.93
C VAL A 177 -3.92 -0.45 5.19
N ASN A 178 -3.36 -1.35 5.99
CA ASN A 178 -3.98 -2.63 6.31
C ASN A 178 -5.27 -2.44 7.11
N GLU A 179 -5.28 -1.55 8.10
CA GLU A 179 -6.48 -1.21 8.88
C GLU A 179 -7.59 -0.61 8.00
N ALA A 180 -7.24 0.30 7.09
CA ALA A 180 -8.20 0.89 6.17
C ALA A 180 -8.81 -0.15 5.23
N VAL A 181 -7.98 -1.05 4.66
CA VAL A 181 -8.42 -2.14 3.78
C VAL A 181 -9.32 -3.12 4.54
N ASP A 182 -8.97 -3.50 5.77
CA ASP A 182 -9.76 -4.41 6.60
C ASP A 182 -11.09 -3.78 7.02
N SER A 183 -11.09 -2.50 7.40
CA SER A 183 -12.30 -1.75 7.73
C SER A 183 -13.24 -1.69 6.52
N PHE A 184 -12.72 -1.35 5.36
CA PHE A 184 -13.49 -1.26 4.12
C PHE A 184 -14.05 -2.63 3.71
N ARG A 185 -13.29 -3.69 3.79
CA ARG A 185 -13.74 -5.08 3.56
C ARG A 185 -14.90 -5.44 4.48
N ASN A 186 -14.80 -5.12 5.77
CA ASN A 186 -15.85 -5.40 6.74
C ASN A 186 -17.14 -4.60 6.43
N GLN A 187 -17.02 -3.34 6.00
CA GLN A 187 -18.16 -2.54 5.57
C GLN A 187 -18.87 -3.14 4.36
N ILE A 188 -18.11 -3.56 3.33
CA ILE A 188 -18.69 -4.21 2.14
C ILE A 188 -19.39 -5.51 2.54
N PHE A 189 -18.79 -6.30 3.43
CA PHE A 189 -19.39 -7.55 3.91
C PHE A 189 -20.72 -7.30 4.65
N LEU A 190 -20.78 -6.33 5.54
CA LEU A 190 -22.02 -5.94 6.22
C LEU A 190 -23.08 -5.44 5.25
N PHE A 191 -22.69 -4.63 4.27
CA PHE A 191 -23.58 -4.13 3.22
C PHE A 191 -24.12 -5.28 2.36
N ALA A 192 -23.27 -6.24 2.00
CA ALA A 192 -23.67 -7.43 1.24
C ALA A 192 -24.75 -8.23 1.98
N ILE A 193 -24.62 -8.42 3.30
CA ILE A 193 -25.63 -9.10 4.13
C ILE A 193 -26.92 -8.28 4.17
N LEU A 194 -26.82 -6.98 4.43
CA LEU A 194 -27.96 -6.08 4.55
C LEU A 194 -28.82 -6.03 3.28
N VAL A 195 -28.19 -6.07 2.11
CA VAL A 195 -28.89 -6.08 0.81
C VAL A 195 -29.38 -7.46 0.44
N SER A 196 -28.58 -8.49 0.67
CA SER A 196 -28.92 -9.86 0.23
C SER A 196 -30.10 -10.45 0.99
N ILE A 197 -30.24 -10.19 2.29
CA ILE A 197 -31.35 -10.76 3.08
C ILE A 197 -32.73 -10.26 2.61
N PRO A 198 -33.00 -8.94 2.46
CA PRO A 198 -34.28 -8.46 1.95
C PRO A 198 -34.55 -8.90 0.51
N LEU A 199 -33.50 -8.88 -0.33
CA LEU A 199 -33.61 -9.29 -1.72
C LEU A 199 -34.00 -10.77 -1.82
N LEU A 200 -33.38 -11.63 -1.01
CA LEU A 200 -33.74 -13.04 -0.97
C LEU A 200 -35.20 -13.24 -0.48
N GLY A 201 -35.59 -12.54 0.57
CA GLY A 201 -36.97 -12.56 1.07
C GLY A 201 -37.97 -12.17 -0.01
N PHE A 202 -37.69 -11.10 -0.74
CA PHE A 202 -38.48 -10.66 -1.86
C PHE A 202 -38.57 -11.72 -2.98
N VAL A 203 -37.44 -12.29 -3.39
CA VAL A 203 -37.40 -13.33 -4.43
C VAL A 203 -38.19 -14.57 -4.02
N VAL A 204 -38.04 -15.03 -2.77
CA VAL A 204 -38.79 -16.19 -2.24
C VAL A 204 -40.30 -15.93 -2.28
N LEU A 205 -40.73 -14.76 -1.78
CA LEU A 205 -42.14 -14.38 -1.76
C LEU A 205 -42.70 -14.24 -3.19
N PHE A 206 -41.97 -13.60 -4.07
CA PHE A 206 -42.35 -13.41 -5.47
C PHE A 206 -42.51 -14.76 -6.21
N VAL A 207 -41.48 -15.62 -6.14
CA VAL A 207 -41.52 -16.94 -6.82
C VAL A 207 -42.64 -17.80 -6.25
N ARG A 208 -42.84 -17.79 -4.94
CA ARG A 208 -43.91 -18.55 -4.31
C ARG A 208 -45.31 -18.04 -4.69
N SER A 209 -45.50 -16.71 -4.77
CA SER A 209 -46.78 -16.10 -5.05
C SER A 209 -47.16 -16.13 -6.54
N PHE A 210 -46.20 -15.82 -7.42
CA PHE A 210 -46.50 -15.64 -8.84
C PHE A 210 -46.15 -16.86 -9.72
N VAL A 211 -45.30 -17.78 -9.25
CA VAL A 211 -44.91 -18.93 -10.04
C VAL A 211 -45.49 -20.23 -9.48
N SER A 212 -45.29 -20.49 -8.17
CA SER A 212 -45.63 -21.81 -7.63
C SER A 212 -47.14 -21.98 -7.38
N ARG A 213 -47.83 -20.94 -6.89
CA ARG A 213 -49.28 -21.02 -6.63
C ARG A 213 -50.11 -21.17 -7.88
N PRO A 214 -49.92 -20.39 -8.96
CA PRO A 214 -50.69 -20.58 -10.19
C PRO A 214 -50.51 -21.92 -10.85
N LEU A 215 -49.25 -22.45 -10.83
CA LEU A 215 -48.95 -23.78 -11.37
C LEU A 215 -49.62 -24.92 -10.59
N ALA A 216 -49.69 -24.83 -9.26
CA ALA A 216 -50.41 -25.82 -8.43
C ALA A 216 -51.91 -25.81 -8.72
N ASN A 217 -52.52 -24.63 -8.84
CA ASN A 217 -53.95 -24.46 -9.13
C ASN A 217 -54.32 -25.00 -10.54
N MET A 218 -53.43 -24.91 -11.53
CA MET A 218 -53.64 -25.47 -12.86
C MET A 218 -53.53 -27.00 -12.87
N SER A 219 -52.67 -27.61 -12.04
CA SER A 219 -52.54 -29.05 -11.97
C SER A 219 -53.76 -29.69 -11.31
N ASP A 220 -54.36 -29.04 -10.28
CA ASP A 220 -55.56 -29.50 -9.59
C ASP A 220 -56.84 -29.37 -10.40
N SER A 221 -56.85 -28.50 -11.44
CA SER A 221 -57.95 -28.34 -12.33
C SER A 221 -57.96 -29.33 -13.54
N LEU A 222 -56.89 -30.07 -13.75
CA LEU A 222 -56.72 -31.08 -14.79
C LEU A 222 -56.78 -32.52 -14.29
N ALA A 223 -56.90 -32.71 -12.97
CA ALA A 223 -57.10 -34.00 -12.32
C ALA A 223 -58.61 -34.20 -11.92
#